data_c4c21d6c63f6e4b7226d9d6b9f26423c
#
_entry.id   c4c21d6c63f6e4b7226d9d6b9f26423c
#
_cell.length_a   1.000
_cell.length_b   1.000
_cell.length_c   1.000
_cell.angle_alpha   90.00
_cell.angle_beta   90.00
_cell.angle_gamma   90.00
#
_symmetry.space_group_name_H-M   'P 1'
#
loop_
_entity.id
_entity.type
_entity.pdbx_description
1 polymer ?
#
loop_
_entity_poly.entity_id
_entity_poly.type
_entity_poly.pdbx_seq_one_letter_code
_entity_poly.pdbx_strand_id
1 'polypeptide(L)'
;VIPVTVDGFSFRGLETMVRQISGLRRNGLPAKVAGVLITQWRNTDVVAQADALLRQGEIPVFMTPIRRTDKVPESTFERVPLEAYSPRSAAGRDYRMWVEEYLGGELHGV
;
A
#
# COMPACT_ATOMS: atom_id res chain seq x y z
N VAL A 1 8.14 0.17 0.98
CA VAL A 1 6.68 0.22 0.85
C VAL A 1 6.07 -0.89 1.69
N ILE A 2 5.10 -0.53 2.51
CA ILE A 2 4.38 -1.48 3.36
C ILE A 2 2.95 -1.61 2.83
N PRO A 3 2.60 -2.73 2.18
CA PRO A 3 1.22 -2.94 1.76
C PRO A 3 0.36 -3.37 2.95
N VAL A 4 -0.83 -2.78 3.07
CA VAL A 4 -1.79 -3.14 4.11
C VAL A 4 -3.17 -3.31 3.51
N THR A 5 -3.93 -4.28 4.03
CA THR A 5 -5.35 -4.41 3.73
C THR A 5 -6.13 -3.76 4.88
N VAL A 6 -7.19 -3.02 4.55
CA VAL A 6 -7.89 -2.21 5.55
C VAL A 6 -8.58 -3.08 6.60
N ASP A 7 -9.04 -4.27 6.20
CA ASP A 7 -9.71 -5.21 7.09
C ASP A 7 -8.76 -6.16 7.83
N GLY A 8 -7.49 -6.20 7.43
CA GLY A 8 -6.52 -7.13 7.98
C GLY A 8 -5.34 -6.50 8.72
N PHE A 9 -5.27 -5.16 8.80
CA PHE A 9 -4.14 -4.53 9.46
C PHE A 9 -4.45 -4.22 10.93
N SER A 10 -3.38 -4.12 11.74
CA SER A 10 -3.48 -3.54 13.07
C SER A 10 -2.48 -2.39 13.19
N PHE A 11 -2.89 -1.32 13.86
CA PHE A 11 -2.01 -0.18 14.10
C PHE A 11 -0.76 -0.59 14.87
N ARG A 12 -0.92 -1.49 15.85
CA ARG A 12 0.22 -1.97 16.64
C ARG A 12 1.23 -2.73 15.76
N GLY A 13 0.75 -3.60 14.86
CA GLY A 13 1.62 -4.33 13.95
C GLY A 13 2.38 -3.41 13.01
N LEU A 14 1.70 -2.39 12.49
CA LEU A 14 2.30 -1.40 11.62
C LEU A 14 3.38 -0.59 12.36
N GLU A 15 3.08 -0.11 13.57
CA GLU A 15 4.04 0.61 14.41
C GLU A 15 5.28 -0.24 14.71
N THR A 16 5.07 -1.53 15.02
CA THR A 16 6.17 -2.45 15.28
C THR A 16 7.06 -2.59 14.06
N MET A 17 6.48 -2.75 12.87
CA MET A 17 7.23 -2.89 11.63
C MET A 17 8.05 -1.62 11.33
N VAL A 18 7.45 -0.45 11.47
CA VAL A 18 8.14 0.83 11.25
C VAL A 18 9.30 0.98 12.23
N ARG A 19 9.09 0.60 13.50
CA ARG A 19 10.13 0.66 14.53
C ARG A 19 11.29 -0.26 14.20
N GLN A 20 11.02 -1.47 13.72
CA GLN A 20 12.05 -2.43 13.31
C GLN A 20 12.88 -1.88 12.14
N ILE A 21 12.23 -1.31 11.12
CA ILE A 21 12.91 -0.72 9.97
C ILE A 21 13.78 0.47 10.40
N SER A 22 13.27 1.31 11.29
CA SER A 22 14.04 2.44 11.84
C SER A 22 15.26 1.96 12.62
N GLY A 23 15.13 0.83 13.35
CA GLY A 23 16.26 0.21 14.06
C GLY A 23 17.35 -0.26 13.10
N LEU A 24 16.96 -0.90 11.99
CA LEU A 24 17.91 -1.32 10.97
C LEU A 24 18.67 -0.13 10.40
N ARG A 25 17.98 0.96 10.13
CA ARG A 25 18.60 2.17 9.60
C ARG A 25 19.59 2.78 10.58
N ARG A 26 19.26 2.79 11.87
CA ARG A 26 20.18 3.28 12.92
C ARG A 26 21.44 2.43 12.99
N ASN A 27 21.37 1.16 12.63
CA ASN A 27 22.52 0.24 12.61
C ASN A 27 23.29 0.28 11.29
N GLY A 28 23.07 1.29 10.46
CA GLY A 28 23.81 1.49 9.21
C GLY A 28 23.24 0.79 7.99
N LEU A 29 22.11 0.11 8.10
CA LEU A 29 21.45 -0.53 6.96
C LEU A 29 20.58 0.50 6.23
N PRO A 30 20.54 0.47 4.89
CA PRO A 30 19.86 1.50 4.10
C PRO A 30 18.33 1.29 4.00
N ALA A 31 17.72 0.70 5.02
CA ALA A 31 16.28 0.46 5.02
C ALA A 31 15.53 1.70 5.53
N LYS A 32 14.45 2.07 4.84
CA LYS A 32 13.55 3.13 5.28
C LYS A 32 12.14 2.84 4.79
N VAL A 33 11.14 3.42 5.48
CA VAL A 33 9.74 3.32 5.06
C VAL A 33 9.46 4.42 4.05
N ALA A 34 9.22 4.05 2.79
CA ALA A 34 8.83 5.00 1.75
C ALA A 34 7.37 5.43 1.92
N GLY A 35 6.53 4.52 2.38
CA GLY A 35 5.13 4.81 2.61
C GLY A 35 4.31 3.53 2.76
N VAL A 36 3.07 3.69 3.21
CA VAL A 36 2.09 2.61 3.33
C VAL A 36 1.19 2.64 2.12
N LEU A 37 1.04 1.50 1.47
CA LEU A 37 0.14 1.34 0.32
C LEU A 37 -1.11 0.58 0.77
N ILE A 38 -2.26 1.23 0.71
CA ILE A 38 -3.53 0.60 1.05
C ILE A 38 -3.97 -0.24 -0.14
N THR A 39 -4.19 -1.53 0.09
CA THR A 39 -4.64 -2.46 -0.94
C THR A 39 -6.02 -3.03 -0.60
N GLN A 40 -6.68 -3.63 -1.57
CA GLN A 40 -8.02 -4.21 -1.44
C GLN A 40 -9.05 -3.19 -0.94
N TRP A 41 -8.89 -1.95 -1.35
CA TRP A 41 -9.78 -0.88 -0.95
C TRP A 41 -11.17 -1.08 -1.55
N ARG A 42 -12.20 -0.87 -0.73
CA ARG A 42 -13.61 -0.93 -1.14
C ARG A 42 -14.31 0.34 -0.68
N ASN A 43 -15.32 0.74 -1.42
CA ASN A 43 -16.10 1.92 -1.08
C ASN A 43 -17.17 1.55 -0.04
N THR A 44 -16.75 1.33 1.20
CA THR A 44 -17.62 1.07 2.35
C THR A 44 -17.29 2.05 3.46
N ASP A 45 -18.25 2.27 4.37
CA ASP A 45 -18.03 3.19 5.48
C ASP A 45 -16.90 2.74 6.40
N VAL A 46 -16.80 1.44 6.64
CA VAL A 46 -15.74 0.87 7.50
C VAL A 46 -14.37 1.12 6.88
N VAL A 47 -14.23 0.88 5.59
CA VAL A 47 -12.97 1.10 4.87
C VAL A 47 -12.61 2.58 4.86
N ALA A 48 -13.58 3.46 4.61
CA ALA A 48 -13.35 4.90 4.60
C ALA A 48 -12.89 5.41 5.97
N GLN A 49 -13.49 4.91 7.06
CA GLN A 49 -13.10 5.29 8.41
C GLN A 49 -11.68 4.81 8.74
N ALA A 50 -11.37 3.57 8.40
CA ALA A 50 -10.03 3.01 8.64
C ALA A 50 -8.96 3.75 7.83
N ASP A 51 -9.25 4.09 6.58
CA ASP A 51 -8.38 4.89 5.72
C ASP A 51 -8.12 6.26 6.36
N ALA A 52 -9.18 6.95 6.81
CA ALA A 52 -9.04 8.26 7.45
C ALA A 52 -8.17 8.18 8.71
N LEU A 53 -8.39 7.17 9.56
CA LEU A 53 -7.60 6.98 10.78
C LEU A 53 -6.12 6.73 10.45
N LEU A 54 -5.84 5.90 9.44
CA LEU A 54 -4.48 5.59 9.04
C LEU A 54 -3.77 6.84 8.54
N ARG A 55 -4.45 7.70 7.78
CA ARG A 55 -3.87 8.93 7.23
C ARG A 55 -3.66 10.01 8.26
N GLN A 56 -4.34 9.96 9.41
CA GLN A 56 -4.12 10.89 10.52
C GLN A 56 -2.85 10.61 11.31
N GLY A 57 -2.27 9.40 11.13
CA GLY A 57 -1.05 9.03 11.83
C GLY A 57 0.19 9.70 11.23
N GLU A 58 1.32 9.50 11.89
CA GLU A 58 2.60 10.08 11.46
C GLU A 58 3.27 9.30 10.33
N ILE A 59 2.80 8.08 10.06
CA ILE A 59 3.37 7.23 9.02
C ILE A 59 2.86 7.71 7.67
N PRO A 60 3.74 7.96 6.67
CA PRO A 60 3.28 8.40 5.36
C PRO A 60 2.48 7.31 4.66
N VAL A 61 1.35 7.69 4.08
CA VAL A 61 0.45 6.80 3.34
C VAL A 61 0.33 7.33 1.92
N PHE A 62 0.51 6.46 0.93
CA PHE A 62 0.36 6.86 -0.46
C PHE A 62 -1.08 7.30 -0.74
N MET A 63 -1.22 8.32 -1.58
CA MET A 63 -2.51 8.90 -1.89
C MET A 63 -3.38 7.96 -2.73
N THR A 64 -2.75 7.09 -3.52
CA THR A 64 -3.43 6.17 -4.41
C THR A 64 -3.67 4.83 -3.71
N PRO A 65 -4.89 4.52 -3.26
CA PRO A 65 -5.20 3.18 -2.76
C PRO A 65 -5.41 2.24 -3.94
N ILE A 66 -5.17 0.95 -3.71
CA ILE A 66 -5.41 -0.07 -4.73
C ILE A 66 -6.76 -0.72 -4.45
N ARG A 67 -7.71 -0.53 -5.36
CA ARG A 67 -9.05 -1.07 -5.22
C ARG A 67 -9.06 -2.58 -5.36
N ARG A 68 -9.95 -3.21 -4.61
CA ARG A 68 -10.16 -4.65 -4.71
C ARG A 68 -10.83 -4.99 -6.04
N THR A 69 -10.32 -6.02 -6.72
CA THR A 69 -10.94 -6.60 -7.89
C THR A 69 -10.59 -8.08 -7.97
N ASP A 70 -11.50 -8.88 -8.47
CA ASP A 70 -11.28 -10.32 -8.64
C ASP A 70 -10.23 -10.63 -9.70
N LYS A 71 -9.86 -9.65 -10.53
CA LYS A 71 -8.80 -9.82 -11.52
C LYS A 71 -7.43 -10.09 -10.89
N VAL A 72 -7.20 -9.61 -9.66
CA VAL A 72 -5.93 -9.85 -8.97
C VAL A 72 -5.75 -11.33 -8.65
N PRO A 73 -6.66 -12.01 -7.90
CA PRO A 73 -6.51 -13.44 -7.69
C PRO A 73 -6.61 -14.25 -8.98
N GLU A 74 -7.40 -13.83 -9.96
CA GLU A 74 -7.46 -14.49 -11.26
C GLU A 74 -6.10 -14.47 -11.96
N SER A 75 -5.42 -13.34 -11.99
CA SER A 75 -4.11 -13.21 -12.61
C SER A 75 -3.08 -14.12 -11.92
N THR A 76 -3.14 -14.23 -10.60
CA THR A 76 -2.26 -15.09 -9.83
C THR A 76 -2.52 -16.56 -10.18
N PHE A 77 -3.78 -16.97 -10.26
CA PHE A 77 -4.16 -18.32 -10.62
C PHE A 77 -3.67 -18.68 -12.02
N GLU A 78 -3.81 -17.76 -12.97
CA GLU A 78 -3.38 -17.95 -14.36
C GLU A 78 -1.86 -17.78 -14.52
N ARG A 79 -1.15 -17.35 -13.48
CA ARG A 79 0.30 -17.10 -13.49
C ARG A 79 0.71 -16.07 -14.54
N VAL A 80 -0.12 -15.03 -14.69
CA VAL A 80 0.11 -13.93 -15.61
C VAL A 80 0.18 -12.64 -14.79
N PRO A 81 1.13 -11.74 -15.05
CA PRO A 81 1.16 -10.45 -14.36
C PRO A 81 -0.14 -9.69 -14.58
N LEU A 82 -0.62 -9.01 -13.54
CA LEU A 82 -1.87 -8.27 -13.60
C LEU A 82 -1.91 -7.29 -14.78
N GLU A 83 -0.81 -6.60 -15.03
CA GLU A 83 -0.70 -5.63 -16.13
C GLU A 83 -0.95 -6.29 -17.50
N ALA A 84 -0.51 -7.53 -17.68
CA ALA A 84 -0.76 -8.28 -18.91
C ALA A 84 -2.12 -8.94 -18.91
N TYR A 85 -2.60 -9.40 -17.75
CA TYR A 85 -3.87 -10.12 -17.65
C TYR A 85 -5.07 -9.21 -17.79
N SER A 86 -5.08 -8.08 -17.07
CA SER A 86 -6.20 -7.15 -17.05
C SER A 86 -5.73 -5.72 -16.79
N PRO A 87 -5.08 -5.07 -17.77
CA PRO A 87 -4.53 -3.73 -17.58
C PRO A 87 -5.62 -2.67 -17.35
N ARG A 88 -6.85 -2.95 -17.75
CA ARG A 88 -7.97 -2.02 -17.58
C ARG A 88 -8.76 -2.24 -16.30
N SER A 89 -8.40 -3.25 -15.49
CA SER A 89 -9.05 -3.47 -14.20
C SER A 89 -8.80 -2.30 -13.27
N ALA A 90 -9.66 -2.16 -12.26
CA ALA A 90 -9.49 -1.10 -11.26
C ALA A 90 -8.10 -1.17 -10.62
N ALA A 91 -7.69 -2.36 -10.17
CA ALA A 91 -6.38 -2.54 -9.56
C ALA A 91 -5.23 -2.26 -10.54
N GLY A 92 -5.35 -2.69 -11.79
CA GLY A 92 -4.33 -2.43 -12.81
C GLY A 92 -4.11 -0.93 -13.02
N ARG A 93 -5.20 -0.17 -13.10
CA ARG A 93 -5.13 1.29 -13.23
C ARG A 93 -4.52 1.93 -11.98
N ASP A 94 -4.94 1.46 -10.80
CA ASP A 94 -4.47 2.01 -9.53
C ASP A 94 -2.98 1.75 -9.33
N TYR A 95 -2.48 0.57 -9.68
CA TYR A 95 -1.05 0.28 -9.61
C TYR A 95 -0.25 1.20 -10.53
N ARG A 96 -0.72 1.48 -11.74
CA ARG A 96 -0.04 2.43 -12.61
C ARG A 96 -0.01 3.83 -12.02
N MET A 97 -1.13 4.29 -11.45
CA MET A 97 -1.19 5.58 -10.78
C MET A 97 -0.26 5.63 -9.56
N TRP A 98 -0.22 4.55 -8.79
CA TRP A 98 0.68 4.47 -7.64
C TRP A 98 2.14 4.51 -8.05
N VAL A 99 2.52 3.81 -9.13
CA VAL A 99 3.89 3.86 -9.64
C VAL A 99 4.28 5.29 -10.02
N GLU A 100 3.39 6.03 -10.66
CA GLU A 100 3.64 7.44 -10.99
C GLU A 100 3.83 8.28 -9.73
N GLU A 101 2.99 8.08 -8.72
CA GLU A 101 3.12 8.76 -7.44
C GLU A 101 4.45 8.42 -6.77
N TYR A 102 4.81 7.15 -6.74
CA TYR A 102 6.05 6.69 -6.12
C TYR A 102 7.29 7.28 -6.82
N LEU A 103 7.31 7.25 -8.15
CA LEU A 103 8.43 7.78 -8.93
C LEU A 103 8.47 9.31 -8.89
N GLY A 104 7.33 9.97 -8.68
CA GLY A 104 7.26 11.42 -8.55
C GLY A 104 7.81 11.95 -7.22
N GLY A 105 8.05 11.06 -6.25
CA GLY A 105 8.64 11.46 -4.97
C GLY A 105 7.71 12.27 -4.08
N GLU A 106 6.41 12.04 -4.18
CA GLU A 106 5.42 12.79 -3.39
C GLU A 106 5.46 12.43 -1.91
N LEU A 107 5.94 11.24 -1.56
CA LEU A 107 6.16 10.83 -0.18
C LEU A 107 7.64 10.64 0.08
N HIS A 108 8.11 11.16 1.21
CA HIS A 108 9.48 11.00 1.66
C HIS A 108 9.56 9.86 2.66
N GLY A 109 10.65 9.10 2.63
CA GLY A 109 10.87 8.00 3.56
C GLY A 109 11.04 8.47 5.01
N VAL A 110 10.66 7.63 5.94
CA VAL A 110 10.83 7.85 7.39
C VAL A 110 11.91 6.95 7.98
#